data_0c955fa3e4d023e07078e8884b02fce2
#
_entry.id   0c955fa3e4d023e07078e8884b02fce2
#
_cell.length_a   1.000
_cell.length_b   1.000
_cell.length_c   1.000
_cell.angle_alpha   90.00
_cell.angle_beta   90.00
_cell.angle_gamma   90.00
#
_symmetry.space_group_name_H-M   'P 1'
#
loop_
_entity.id
_entity.type
_entity.pdbx_description
1 polymer ?
#
loop_
_entity_poly.entity_id
_entity_poly.type
_entity_poly.pdbx_seq_one_letter_code
_entity_poly.pdbx_strand_id
1 'polypeptide(L)'
;MKRLLFFVLGLFLAQAPHLSASSPVVISEIMADNTRTLQDEDGDSEDWIEIRNVGSNAVSLRDWALTDDAGDLTKWRFPATNLNVGAYMVIFASDKDRRVPGRPLHTNFR
;
A
#
# COMPACT_ATOMS: atom_id res chain seq x y z
N MET A 1 10.59 17.31 8.56
CA MET A 1 10.87 16.63 7.29
C MET A 1 10.35 15.20 7.40
N LYS A 2 9.30 14.90 6.67
CA LYS A 2 8.71 13.56 6.67
C LYS A 2 9.62 12.63 5.87
N ARG A 3 10.14 11.60 6.51
CA ARG A 3 10.81 10.50 5.80
C ARG A 3 9.82 9.36 5.65
N LEU A 4 9.37 9.15 4.44
CA LEU A 4 8.50 8.04 4.12
C LEU A 4 9.35 6.92 3.50
N LEU A 5 9.50 5.83 4.23
CA LEU A 5 10.08 4.60 3.74
C LEU A 5 8.94 3.59 3.63
N PHE A 6 8.56 3.24 2.39
CA PHE A 6 7.45 2.34 2.17
C PHE A 6 7.92 0.98 1.70
N PHE A 7 7.48 -0.05 2.39
CA PHE A 7 7.63 -1.43 1.96
C PHE A 7 6.25 -2.05 1.77
N VAL A 8 6.02 -2.66 0.61
CA VAL A 8 4.89 -3.56 0.44
C VAL A 8 5.37 -4.96 0.75
N LEU A 9 4.85 -5.55 1.81
CA LEU A 9 5.24 -6.84 2.28
C LEU A 9 4.16 -7.87 2.03
N GLY A 10 4.48 -8.89 1.24
CA GLY A 10 3.66 -10.08 1.07
C GLY A 10 4.23 -11.27 1.85
N LEU A 11 3.50 -12.36 1.85
CA LEU A 11 3.88 -13.62 2.52
C LEU A 11 5.12 -14.30 1.95
N PHE A 12 5.65 -13.84 0.83
CA PHE A 12 6.79 -14.48 0.16
C PHE A 12 8.06 -14.52 1.02
N LEU A 13 8.16 -13.77 2.10
CA LEU A 13 9.28 -13.83 3.04
C LEU A 13 9.44 -15.19 3.73
N ALA A 14 8.38 -15.97 3.79
CA ALA A 14 8.40 -17.31 4.37
C ALA A 14 8.70 -18.41 3.34
N GLN A 15 8.95 -18.04 2.10
CA GLN A 15 9.10 -19.00 1.00
C GLN A 15 10.56 -19.45 0.84
N ALA A 16 10.71 -20.66 0.35
CA ALA A 16 12.00 -21.25 0.08
C ALA A 16 12.80 -20.47 -0.98
N PRO A 17 14.14 -20.41 -0.87
CA PRO A 17 14.99 -19.38 -1.44
C PRO A 17 15.34 -19.56 -2.93
N HIS A 18 14.67 -20.36 -3.71
CA HIS A 18 15.24 -20.71 -5.01
C HIS A 18 14.69 -20.03 -6.22
N LEU A 19 13.70 -19.20 -6.10
CA LEU A 19 13.22 -18.42 -7.23
C LEU A 19 12.73 -17.08 -6.70
N SER A 20 13.50 -16.05 -6.92
CA SER A 20 13.02 -14.70 -6.77
C SER A 20 11.92 -14.45 -7.81
N ALA A 21 10.71 -14.97 -7.56
CA ALA A 21 9.56 -14.48 -8.26
C ALA A 21 9.43 -12.99 -7.94
N SER A 22 9.45 -12.13 -8.95
CA SER A 22 9.14 -10.71 -8.76
C SER A 22 7.77 -10.58 -8.11
N SER A 23 7.64 -9.66 -7.15
CA SER A 23 6.35 -9.36 -6.53
C SER A 23 5.32 -8.98 -7.59
N PRO A 24 4.11 -9.57 -7.58
CA PRO A 24 3.05 -9.16 -8.50
C PRO A 24 2.51 -7.77 -8.20
N VAL A 25 2.71 -7.26 -6.99
CA VAL A 25 2.29 -5.93 -6.58
C VAL A 25 3.51 -5.07 -6.33
N VAL A 26 3.50 -3.89 -6.92
CA VAL A 26 4.59 -2.91 -6.79
C VAL A 26 4.04 -1.57 -6.34
N ILE A 27 4.87 -0.76 -5.70
CA ILE A 27 4.59 0.66 -5.50
C ILE A 27 4.89 1.34 -6.83
N SER A 28 3.88 1.93 -7.45
CA SER A 28 4.00 2.61 -8.74
C SER A 28 4.24 4.10 -8.60
N GLU A 29 3.73 4.71 -7.53
CA GLU A 29 3.90 6.13 -7.28
C GLU A 29 3.78 6.45 -5.79
N ILE A 30 4.48 7.49 -5.36
CA ILE A 30 4.40 8.06 -4.01
C ILE A 30 4.26 9.56 -4.14
N MET A 31 3.28 10.15 -3.45
CA MET A 31 3.15 11.58 -3.29
C MET A 31 3.40 11.94 -1.82
N ALA A 32 4.54 12.55 -1.57
CA ALA A 32 4.90 13.11 -0.26
C ALA A 32 4.71 14.62 -0.27
N ASP A 33 4.36 15.18 0.87
CA ASP A 33 4.08 16.61 1.04
C ASP A 33 2.99 17.11 0.08
N ASN A 34 1.91 16.33 -0.05
CA ASN A 34 0.78 16.67 -0.90
C ASN A 34 0.05 17.90 -0.37
N THR A 35 -0.02 18.94 -1.19
CA THR A 35 -0.74 20.19 -0.86
C THR A 35 -1.80 20.55 -1.91
N ARG A 36 -1.79 19.94 -3.08
CA ARG A 36 -2.60 20.40 -4.23
C ARG A 36 -3.13 19.30 -5.14
N THR A 37 -2.72 18.04 -4.94
CA THR A 37 -3.14 16.98 -5.84
C THR A 37 -4.38 16.27 -5.29
N LEU A 38 -4.39 14.97 -5.28
CA LEU A 38 -5.51 14.17 -4.84
C LEU A 38 -5.90 14.49 -3.38
N GLN A 39 -7.19 14.75 -3.17
CA GLN A 39 -7.77 14.88 -1.84
C GLN A 39 -8.45 13.57 -1.45
N ASP A 40 -8.48 13.30 -0.15
CA ASP A 40 -9.24 12.18 0.38
C ASP A 40 -10.74 12.50 0.48
N GLU A 41 -11.53 11.57 1.01
CA GLU A 41 -12.99 11.73 1.15
C GLU A 41 -13.41 12.79 2.16
N ASP A 42 -12.49 13.24 3.01
CA ASP A 42 -12.72 14.35 3.94
C ASP A 42 -12.35 15.71 3.33
N GLY A 43 -11.79 15.72 2.12
CA GLY A 43 -11.31 16.91 1.45
C GLY A 43 -9.90 17.33 1.89
N ASP A 44 -9.17 16.45 2.57
CA ASP A 44 -7.81 16.71 3.01
C ASP A 44 -6.79 16.31 1.93
N SER A 45 -5.76 17.12 1.75
CA SER A 45 -4.62 16.82 0.90
C SER A 45 -3.60 16.01 1.69
N GLU A 46 -3.83 14.72 1.77
CA GLU A 46 -2.94 13.79 2.46
C GLU A 46 -1.90 13.21 1.52
N ASP A 47 -0.76 12.79 2.05
CA ASP A 47 0.21 12.01 1.30
C ASP A 47 -0.43 10.69 0.86
N TRP A 48 0.03 10.13 -0.25
CA TRP A 48 -0.53 8.89 -0.74
C TRP A 48 0.50 8.00 -1.43
N ILE A 49 0.16 6.72 -1.46
CA ILE A 49 0.91 5.65 -2.10
C ILE A 49 0.01 5.02 -3.14
N GLU A 50 0.50 4.86 -4.36
CA GLU A 50 -0.18 4.08 -5.38
C GLU A 50 0.51 2.73 -5.54
N ILE A 51 -0.27 1.66 -5.52
CA ILE A 51 0.19 0.31 -5.84
C ILE A 51 -0.43 -0.15 -7.16
N ARG A 52 0.25 -1.06 -7.83
CA ARG A 52 -0.22 -1.66 -9.08
C ARG A 52 0.01 -3.16 -9.09
N ASN A 53 -0.95 -3.90 -9.60
CA ASN A 53 -0.76 -5.31 -9.93
C ASN A 53 -0.13 -5.42 -11.33
N VAL A 54 1.13 -5.83 -11.36
CA VAL A 54 1.90 -6.05 -12.61
C VAL A 54 2.01 -7.53 -12.96
N GLY A 55 1.36 -8.39 -12.19
CA GLY A 55 1.32 -9.83 -12.43
C GLY A 55 0.26 -10.24 -13.46
N SER A 56 0.07 -11.52 -13.61
CA SER A 56 -0.85 -12.11 -14.58
C SER A 56 -2.18 -12.59 -13.97
N ASN A 57 -2.34 -12.49 -12.66
CA ASN A 57 -3.54 -12.89 -11.93
C ASN A 57 -3.97 -11.79 -10.95
N ALA A 58 -5.25 -11.76 -10.61
CA ALA A 58 -5.73 -10.94 -9.51
C ALA A 58 -5.05 -11.35 -8.19
N VAL A 59 -4.76 -10.38 -7.35
CA VAL A 59 -4.08 -10.60 -6.06
C VAL A 59 -5.01 -10.22 -4.92
N SER A 60 -5.16 -11.11 -3.93
CA SER A 60 -5.75 -10.76 -2.65
C SER A 60 -4.72 -10.01 -1.82
N LEU A 61 -5.07 -8.81 -1.34
CA LEU A 61 -4.19 -8.00 -0.51
C LEU A 61 -4.30 -8.32 0.99
N ARG A 62 -5.13 -9.28 1.37
CA ARG A 62 -5.43 -9.61 2.77
C ARG A 62 -4.20 -9.81 3.64
N ASP A 63 -3.14 -10.41 3.08
CA ASP A 63 -1.91 -10.75 3.82
C ASP A 63 -0.75 -9.80 3.50
N TRP A 64 -1.07 -8.69 2.86
CA TRP A 64 -0.09 -7.66 2.52
C TRP A 64 -0.08 -6.55 3.56
N ALA A 65 1.05 -5.89 3.70
CA ALA A 65 1.22 -4.77 4.61
C ALA A 65 1.99 -3.62 3.97
N LEU A 66 1.73 -2.42 4.44
CA LEU A 66 2.51 -1.22 4.18
C LEU A 66 3.17 -0.76 5.48
N THR A 67 4.38 -0.24 5.37
CA THR A 67 5.08 0.32 6.52
C THR A 67 6.00 1.47 6.11
N ASP A 68 6.16 2.42 7.00
CA ASP A 68 7.18 3.48 6.97
C ASP A 68 8.31 3.20 7.98
N ASP A 69 8.31 2.03 8.60
CA ASP A 69 9.25 1.64 9.65
C ASP A 69 9.88 0.29 9.33
N ALA A 70 11.18 0.29 9.04
CA ALA A 70 11.94 -0.92 8.78
C ALA A 70 11.98 -1.89 9.97
N GLY A 71 11.70 -1.42 11.18
CA GLY A 71 11.61 -2.25 12.39
C GLY A 71 10.24 -2.89 12.61
N ASP A 72 9.22 -2.47 11.87
CA ASP A 72 7.86 -3.01 11.94
C ASP A 72 7.29 -3.23 10.54
N LEU A 73 7.59 -4.36 9.94
CA LEU A 73 7.24 -4.67 8.55
C LEU A 73 5.75 -4.97 8.34
N THR A 74 4.98 -5.08 9.39
CA THR A 74 3.53 -5.34 9.33
C THR A 74 2.70 -4.24 9.99
N LYS A 75 3.25 -3.03 10.03
CA LYS A 75 2.69 -1.89 10.75
C LYS A 75 1.25 -1.59 10.37
N TRP A 76 0.94 -1.65 9.07
CA TRP A 76 -0.42 -1.49 8.58
C TRP A 76 -0.76 -2.60 7.58
N ARG A 77 -1.79 -3.38 7.90
CA ARG A 77 -2.24 -4.50 7.06
C ARG A 77 -3.44 -4.10 6.23
N PHE A 78 -3.42 -4.51 4.96
CA PHE A 78 -4.57 -4.34 4.08
C PHE A 78 -5.78 -5.10 4.62
N PRO A 79 -7.00 -4.56 4.44
CA PRO A 79 -8.21 -5.36 4.61
C PRO A 79 -8.32 -6.40 3.51
N ALA A 80 -9.28 -7.32 3.64
CA ALA A 80 -9.60 -8.30 2.61
C ALA A 80 -10.16 -7.58 1.38
N THR A 81 -9.29 -7.30 0.41
CA THR A 81 -9.62 -6.67 -0.86
C THR A 81 -8.76 -7.25 -1.96
N ASN A 82 -9.24 -7.22 -3.20
CA ASN A 82 -8.53 -7.73 -4.35
C ASN A 82 -8.02 -6.59 -5.23
N LEU A 83 -6.86 -6.82 -5.85
CA LEU A 83 -6.30 -5.96 -6.86
C LEU A 83 -6.24 -6.73 -8.17
N ASN A 84 -7.08 -6.36 -9.13
CA ASN A 84 -7.15 -7.03 -10.43
C ASN A 84 -5.88 -6.81 -11.26
N VAL A 85 -5.67 -7.67 -12.24
CA VAL A 85 -4.54 -7.55 -13.18
C VAL A 85 -4.50 -6.16 -13.80
N GLY A 86 -3.35 -5.49 -13.72
CA GLY A 86 -3.14 -4.16 -14.27
C GLY A 86 -3.81 -3.03 -13.49
N ALA A 87 -4.58 -3.34 -12.45
CA ALA A 87 -5.27 -2.33 -11.65
C ALA A 87 -4.31 -1.55 -10.75
N TYR A 88 -4.70 -0.32 -10.46
CA TYR A 88 -4.06 0.57 -9.50
C TYR A 88 -4.93 0.74 -8.27
N MET A 89 -4.32 1.03 -7.14
CA MET A 89 -5.02 1.40 -5.92
C MET A 89 -4.22 2.47 -5.19
N VAL A 90 -4.91 3.53 -4.76
CA VAL A 90 -4.32 4.58 -3.93
C VAL A 90 -4.67 4.32 -2.47
N ILE A 91 -3.67 4.44 -1.61
CA ILE A 91 -3.80 4.39 -0.16
C ILE A 91 -3.26 5.70 0.40
N PHE A 92 -4.06 6.38 1.20
CA PHE A 92 -3.64 7.62 1.85
C PHE A 92 -2.76 7.34 3.06
N ALA A 93 -1.60 7.98 3.11
CA ALA A 93 -0.71 7.94 4.27
C ALA A 93 -1.09 9.10 5.22
N SER A 94 -2.15 8.92 5.98
CA SER A 94 -2.85 9.99 6.69
C SER A 94 -2.99 9.81 8.20
N ASP A 95 -2.54 8.67 8.73
CA ASP A 95 -2.73 8.30 10.15
C ASP A 95 -4.21 8.13 10.58
N LYS A 96 -5.15 8.12 9.62
CA LYS A 96 -6.58 7.94 9.90
C LYS A 96 -6.98 6.48 10.14
N ASP A 97 -6.13 5.53 9.76
CA ASP A 97 -6.30 4.08 9.94
C ASP A 97 -7.69 3.56 9.53
N ARG A 98 -8.08 3.81 8.29
CA ARG A 98 -9.34 3.35 7.72
C ARG A 98 -9.10 2.16 6.81
N ARG A 99 -9.76 1.03 7.09
CA ARG A 99 -9.55 -0.25 6.41
C ARG A 99 -10.83 -0.92 5.93
N VAL A 100 -11.82 -0.15 5.51
CA VAL A 100 -13.08 -0.72 5.01
C VAL A 100 -12.92 -1.03 3.51
N PRO A 101 -13.08 -2.30 3.09
CA PRO A 101 -13.02 -2.67 1.68
C PRO A 101 -14.03 -1.88 0.84
N GLY A 102 -13.60 -1.42 -0.35
CA GLY A 102 -14.44 -0.62 -1.26
C GLY A 102 -14.55 0.85 -0.88
N ARG A 103 -13.91 1.28 0.19
CA ARG A 103 -13.78 2.67 0.61
C ARG A 103 -12.34 3.13 0.47
N PRO A 104 -12.06 4.44 0.44
CA PRO A 104 -10.70 4.94 0.52
C PRO A 104 -9.96 4.37 1.72
N LEU A 105 -8.77 3.84 1.48
CA LEU A 105 -7.93 3.24 2.52
C LEU A 105 -6.94 4.25 3.05
N HIS A 106 -6.71 4.22 4.35
CA HIS A 106 -5.80 5.11 5.06
C HIS A 106 -4.91 4.33 5.99
N THR A 107 -3.62 4.60 5.95
CA THR A 107 -2.66 3.96 6.85
C THR A 107 -2.76 4.53 8.27
N ASN A 108 -2.07 3.87 9.20
CA ASN A 108 -1.87 4.31 10.58
C ASN A 108 -0.53 5.05 10.76
N PHE A 109 -0.03 5.65 9.69
CA PHE A 109 1.17 6.47 9.65
C PHE A 109 1.04 7.57 8.58
N ARG A 110 1.95 8.54 8.64
CA ARG A 110 2.08 9.67 7.72
C ARG A 110 3.45 9.73 7.12
#